data_5be3dd8ac4b845eadbcdc187021c72a1
#
_entry.id   5be3dd8ac4b845eadbcdc187021c72a1
#
_cell.length_a   1.000
_cell.length_b   1.000
_cell.length_c   1.000
_cell.angle_alpha   90.00
_cell.angle_beta   90.00
_cell.angle_gamma   90.00
#
_symmetry.space_group_name_H-M   'P 1'
#
loop_
_entity.id
_entity.type
_entity.pdbx_description
1 polymer ?
#
loop_
_entity_poly.entity_id
_entity_poly.type
_entity_poly.pdbx_seq_one_letter_code
_entity_poly.pdbx_strand_id
1 'polypeptide(L)'
;MRAVRVLVVAVVCAACQDKDTHVVIATGGPQSETTSPAGSRIPRWDVTTEGIGSVRAGMSLADASAALGTPLELLGDAKACDYARPTNASPDSLLFMVVDSQIARVDVRGSAVATVEGARIGDSEARIDSLYPGRVTVQPHKYTDGRYLIVRSSVASDTTHRIIFETDGKVVTRFRSGRMPEVAWVEGCS
;
A
#
# COMPACT_ATOMS: atom_id res chain seq x y z
N MET A 1 -34.95 -44.40 40.90
CA MET A 1 -36.38 -44.64 40.77
C MET A 1 -37.10 -43.32 40.66
N ARG A 2 -37.56 -42.97 39.49
CA ARG A 2 -38.67 -42.10 39.11
C ARG A 2 -38.54 -41.76 37.64
N ALA A 3 -39.33 -42.43 36.84
CA ALA A 3 -39.47 -42.21 35.41
C ALA A 3 -40.31 -40.94 35.17
N VAL A 4 -39.90 -40.08 34.24
CA VAL A 4 -40.74 -39.03 33.70
C VAL A 4 -41.01 -39.30 32.22
N ARG A 5 -42.31 -39.48 31.98
CA ARG A 5 -42.89 -39.75 30.64
C ARG A 5 -42.87 -38.44 29.83
N VAL A 6 -42.37 -38.52 28.60
CA VAL A 6 -42.49 -37.48 27.60
C VAL A 6 -43.77 -37.68 26.81
N LEU A 7 -44.62 -36.68 26.79
CA LEU A 7 -45.87 -36.64 26.03
C LEU A 7 -45.59 -36.10 24.63
N VAL A 8 -45.85 -36.90 23.61
CA VAL A 8 -45.79 -36.50 22.20
C VAL A 8 -47.20 -36.03 21.81
N VAL A 9 -47.28 -34.76 21.41
CA VAL A 9 -48.49 -34.19 20.79
C VAL A 9 -48.26 -34.07 19.30
N ALA A 10 -48.95 -34.91 18.54
CA ALA A 10 -49.04 -34.81 17.09
C ALA A 10 -50.19 -33.88 16.71
N VAL A 11 -49.89 -32.81 15.98
CA VAL A 11 -50.92 -31.99 15.32
C VAL A 11 -50.87 -32.27 13.83
N VAL A 12 -51.94 -32.89 13.39
CA VAL A 12 -52.26 -33.16 11.98
C VAL A 12 -53.14 -31.97 11.52
N CYS A 13 -52.71 -31.21 10.53
CA CYS A 13 -53.57 -30.33 9.77
C CYS A 13 -53.57 -30.74 8.29
N ALA A 14 -54.77 -31.02 7.83
CA ALA A 14 -55.08 -31.54 6.50
C ALA A 14 -55.14 -30.42 5.43
N ALA A 15 -54.70 -30.79 4.28
CA ALA A 15 -55.12 -30.50 2.92
C ALA A 15 -55.86 -29.19 2.59
N CYS A 16 -55.28 -28.41 1.64
CA CYS A 16 -56.04 -27.90 0.50
C CYS A 16 -55.12 -27.98 -0.74
N GLN A 17 -55.63 -28.77 -1.70
CA GLN A 17 -55.12 -28.83 -3.09
C GLN A 17 -55.78 -27.69 -3.85
N ASP A 18 -54.95 -26.88 -4.53
CA ASP A 18 -55.40 -26.19 -5.74
C ASP A 18 -54.35 -26.37 -6.84
N LYS A 19 -54.88 -26.94 -7.94
CA LYS A 19 -54.17 -27.14 -9.19
C LYS A 19 -54.31 -25.87 -10.01
N ASP A 20 -53.21 -25.20 -10.29
CA ASP A 20 -53.11 -24.42 -11.50
C ASP A 20 -51.70 -24.57 -12.08
N THR A 21 -51.66 -25.34 -13.16
CA THR A 21 -50.53 -25.64 -13.99
C THR A 21 -50.28 -24.44 -14.92
N HIS A 22 -49.45 -23.50 -14.54
CA HIS A 22 -48.88 -22.56 -15.49
C HIS A 22 -47.51 -23.06 -15.93
N VAL A 23 -47.48 -23.61 -17.14
CA VAL A 23 -46.27 -23.87 -17.91
C VAL A 23 -45.67 -22.53 -18.32
N VAL A 24 -44.64 -22.08 -17.63
CA VAL A 24 -43.81 -20.95 -18.08
C VAL A 24 -42.68 -21.50 -18.93
N ILE A 25 -42.83 -21.33 -20.26
CA ILE A 25 -41.77 -21.61 -21.24
C ILE A 25 -40.67 -20.56 -20.96
N ALA A 26 -39.57 -20.94 -20.35
CA ALA A 26 -38.37 -20.12 -20.22
C ALA A 26 -37.70 -20.05 -21.60
N THR A 27 -37.96 -18.99 -22.34
CA THR A 27 -37.15 -18.60 -23.48
C THR A 27 -35.84 -18.06 -22.97
N GLY A 28 -34.77 -18.89 -23.05
CA GLY A 28 -33.41 -18.51 -22.78
C GLY A 28 -32.94 -17.47 -23.79
N GLY A 29 -33.02 -16.19 -23.42
CA GLY A 29 -32.29 -15.13 -24.10
C GLY A 29 -30.80 -15.20 -23.70
N PRO A 30 -29.88 -14.84 -24.62
CA PRO A 30 -28.46 -14.81 -24.27
C PRO A 30 -28.22 -13.81 -23.13
N GLN A 31 -27.72 -14.27 -22.02
CA GLN A 31 -27.23 -13.40 -20.96
C GLN A 31 -26.04 -12.64 -21.55
N SER A 32 -26.25 -11.37 -21.87
CA SER A 32 -25.16 -10.45 -22.14
C SER A 32 -24.31 -10.38 -20.89
N GLU A 33 -23.17 -11.06 -20.89
CA GLU A 33 -22.10 -10.81 -19.93
C GLU A 33 -21.74 -9.32 -20.07
N THR A 34 -22.23 -8.52 -19.14
CA THR A 34 -21.81 -7.14 -19.00
C THR A 34 -20.36 -7.19 -18.53
N THR A 35 -19.45 -7.25 -19.51
CA THR A 35 -18.03 -6.98 -19.25
C THR A 35 -17.97 -5.57 -18.70
N SER A 36 -17.86 -5.46 -17.39
CA SER A 36 -17.61 -4.19 -16.70
C SER A 36 -16.37 -3.58 -17.35
N PRO A 37 -16.42 -2.36 -17.90
CA PRO A 37 -15.22 -1.76 -18.44
C PRO A 37 -14.18 -1.74 -17.34
N ALA A 38 -12.98 -2.24 -17.64
CA ALA A 38 -11.83 -2.16 -16.76
C ALA A 38 -11.68 -0.68 -16.37
N GLY A 39 -12.23 -0.33 -15.20
CA GLY A 39 -12.19 1.02 -14.69
C GLY A 39 -10.73 1.43 -14.68
N SER A 40 -10.42 2.57 -15.28
CA SER A 40 -9.14 3.23 -15.21
C SER A 40 -8.73 3.25 -13.72
N ARG A 41 -7.91 2.29 -13.30
CA ARG A 41 -7.36 2.28 -11.95
C ARG A 41 -6.42 3.47 -11.91
N ILE A 42 -6.85 4.51 -11.22
CA ILE A 42 -5.93 5.55 -10.78
C ILE A 42 -4.76 4.80 -10.14
N PRO A 43 -3.52 5.02 -10.59
CA PRO A 43 -2.37 4.34 -10.02
C PRO A 43 -2.41 4.51 -8.50
N ARG A 44 -2.55 3.41 -7.76
CA ARG A 44 -2.47 3.49 -6.31
C ARG A 44 -1.00 3.70 -5.96
N TRP A 45 -0.73 4.85 -5.41
CA TRP A 45 0.59 5.26 -4.95
C TRP A 45 0.85 4.71 -3.53
N ASP A 46 0.46 3.45 -3.30
CA ASP A 46 0.68 2.80 -2.01
C ASP A 46 2.16 2.42 -1.88
N VAL A 47 2.78 2.86 -0.79
CA VAL A 47 4.19 2.60 -0.49
C VAL A 47 4.35 1.29 0.27
N THR A 48 5.29 0.47 -0.18
CA THR A 48 5.77 -0.74 0.52
C THR A 48 7.20 -0.51 0.99
N THR A 49 7.83 -1.48 1.65
CA THR A 49 9.26 -1.40 1.98
C THR A 49 10.17 -1.39 0.74
N GLU A 50 9.69 -1.90 -0.39
CA GLU A 50 10.46 -2.06 -1.63
C GLU A 50 10.31 -0.89 -2.59
N GLY A 51 9.30 -0.02 -2.42
CA GLY A 51 9.02 1.09 -3.35
C GLY A 51 7.58 1.58 -3.29
N ILE A 52 7.04 2.06 -4.41
CA ILE A 52 5.71 2.68 -4.52
C ILE A 52 4.94 2.17 -5.74
N GLY A 53 3.69 1.80 -5.56
CA GLY A 53 2.85 1.24 -6.64
C GLY A 53 3.52 0.03 -7.28
N SER A 54 3.86 0.13 -8.55
CA SER A 54 4.60 -0.89 -9.31
C SER A 54 6.12 -0.67 -9.36
N VAL A 55 6.60 0.48 -8.89
CA VAL A 55 8.05 0.80 -8.89
C VAL A 55 8.74 0.14 -7.71
N ARG A 56 9.88 -0.48 -7.97
CA ARG A 56 10.73 -1.15 -6.97
C ARG A 56 12.15 -0.62 -7.02
N ALA A 57 12.82 -0.63 -5.88
CA ALA A 57 14.26 -0.43 -5.83
C ALA A 57 14.99 -1.45 -6.72
N GLY A 58 16.00 -0.99 -7.45
CA GLY A 58 16.72 -1.77 -8.46
C GLY A 58 16.21 -1.61 -9.90
N MET A 59 15.01 -1.04 -10.12
CA MET A 59 14.54 -0.76 -11.47
C MET A 59 15.36 0.35 -12.12
N SER A 60 15.56 0.25 -13.44
CA SER A 60 16.09 1.37 -14.22
C SER A 60 15.10 2.55 -14.22
N LEU A 61 15.58 3.75 -14.53
CA LEU A 61 14.71 4.92 -14.66
C LEU A 61 13.63 4.74 -15.74
N ALA A 62 13.98 4.04 -16.84
CA ALA A 62 13.04 3.75 -17.92
C ALA A 62 11.94 2.76 -17.48
N ASP A 63 12.33 1.65 -16.81
CA ASP A 63 11.36 0.67 -16.29
C ASP A 63 10.45 1.28 -15.22
N ALA A 64 11.00 2.12 -14.34
CA ALA A 64 10.24 2.83 -13.33
C ALA A 64 9.24 3.80 -13.96
N SER A 65 9.64 4.55 -15.01
CA SER A 65 8.74 5.44 -15.76
C SER A 65 7.60 4.65 -16.41
N ALA A 66 7.91 3.52 -17.04
CA ALA A 66 6.90 2.64 -17.62
C ALA A 66 5.94 2.06 -16.56
N ALA A 67 6.47 1.62 -15.42
CA ALA A 67 5.69 1.10 -14.29
C ALA A 67 4.75 2.13 -13.65
N LEU A 68 5.17 3.42 -13.65
CA LEU A 68 4.35 4.54 -13.17
C LEU A 68 3.30 4.99 -14.19
N GLY A 69 3.49 4.68 -15.47
CA GLY A 69 2.68 5.24 -16.56
C GLY A 69 2.92 6.74 -16.78
N THR A 70 4.05 7.27 -16.29
CA THR A 70 4.45 8.66 -16.45
C THR A 70 5.97 8.77 -16.46
N PRO A 71 6.56 9.66 -17.31
CA PRO A 71 7.99 9.86 -17.33
C PRO A 71 8.53 10.33 -15.97
N LEU A 72 9.70 9.81 -15.60
CA LEU A 72 10.55 10.32 -14.54
C LEU A 72 11.61 11.21 -15.13
N GLU A 73 11.67 12.45 -14.70
CA GLU A 73 12.65 13.46 -15.11
C GLU A 73 13.73 13.59 -14.04
N LEU A 74 15.01 13.43 -14.43
CA LEU A 74 16.14 13.71 -13.55
C LEU A 74 16.20 15.21 -13.23
N LEU A 75 16.53 15.55 -11.99
CA LEU A 75 16.63 16.93 -11.52
C LEU A 75 18.00 17.56 -11.73
N GLY A 76 19.01 16.72 -11.94
CA GLY A 76 20.38 17.10 -12.18
C GLY A 76 21.04 16.28 -13.29
N ASP A 77 22.34 16.31 -13.31
CA ASP A 77 23.20 15.57 -14.25
C ASP A 77 24.17 14.61 -13.54
N ALA A 78 23.93 14.36 -12.27
CA ALA A 78 24.81 13.56 -11.42
C ALA A 78 24.86 12.10 -11.88
N LYS A 79 26.05 11.62 -12.13
CA LYS A 79 26.28 10.27 -12.70
C LYS A 79 26.17 9.17 -11.65
N ALA A 80 26.49 9.47 -10.39
CA ALA A 80 26.51 8.47 -9.33
C ALA A 80 25.22 8.47 -8.48
N CYS A 81 24.70 9.65 -8.15
CA CYS A 81 23.48 9.82 -7.36
C CYS A 81 22.73 11.08 -7.77
N ASP A 82 21.45 10.97 -8.08
CA ASP A 82 20.57 12.06 -8.44
C ASP A 82 19.16 11.79 -7.95
N TYR A 83 18.28 12.76 -8.14
CA TYR A 83 16.85 12.61 -7.92
C TYR A 83 16.09 12.70 -9.25
N ALA A 84 15.01 11.94 -9.34
CA ALA A 84 14.03 12.04 -10.40
C ALA A 84 12.64 12.31 -9.82
N ARG A 85 11.79 12.98 -10.60
CA ARG A 85 10.39 13.23 -10.23
C ARG A 85 9.46 12.83 -11.37
N PRO A 86 8.22 12.42 -11.06
CA PRO A 86 7.19 12.24 -12.08
C PRO A 86 6.78 13.59 -12.67
N THR A 87 6.66 13.66 -14.00
CA THR A 87 6.30 14.91 -14.70
C THR A 87 4.88 15.40 -14.42
N ASN A 88 4.00 14.50 -13.94
CA ASN A 88 2.59 14.79 -13.61
C ASN A 88 2.30 14.92 -12.12
N ALA A 89 3.29 14.81 -11.24
CA ALA A 89 3.12 14.97 -9.80
C ALA A 89 3.38 16.42 -9.37
N SER A 90 2.84 16.80 -8.21
CA SER A 90 3.25 18.04 -7.55
C SER A 90 4.76 18.00 -7.28
N PRO A 91 5.52 19.05 -7.65
CA PRO A 91 6.99 19.00 -7.73
C PRO A 91 7.69 18.45 -6.50
N ASP A 92 7.15 18.72 -5.31
CA ASP A 92 7.83 18.37 -4.06
C ASP A 92 7.16 17.22 -3.28
N SER A 93 6.14 16.57 -3.86
CA SER A 93 5.37 15.55 -3.13
C SER A 93 6.02 14.17 -3.16
N LEU A 94 6.79 13.88 -4.22
CA LEU A 94 7.34 12.55 -4.47
C LEU A 94 8.65 12.68 -5.26
N LEU A 95 9.73 12.14 -4.70
CA LEU A 95 11.04 12.09 -5.35
C LEU A 95 11.56 10.65 -5.37
N PHE A 96 12.27 10.29 -6.42
CA PHE A 96 12.96 9.01 -6.55
C PHE A 96 14.47 9.28 -6.51
N MET A 97 15.17 8.70 -5.55
CA MET A 97 16.64 8.70 -5.57
C MET A 97 17.11 7.67 -6.58
N VAL A 98 17.97 8.10 -7.49
CA VAL A 98 18.59 7.28 -8.53
C VAL A 98 20.07 7.15 -8.20
N VAL A 99 20.54 5.94 -8.00
CA VAL A 99 21.95 5.62 -7.73
C VAL A 99 22.40 4.61 -8.77
N ASP A 100 23.52 4.87 -9.43
CA ASP A 100 24.06 4.03 -10.50
C ASP A 100 23.00 3.68 -11.56
N SER A 101 22.21 4.68 -11.98
CA SER A 101 21.13 4.57 -12.97
C SER A 101 19.93 3.69 -12.54
N GLN A 102 19.82 3.34 -11.27
CA GLN A 102 18.73 2.55 -10.71
C GLN A 102 17.99 3.30 -9.61
N ILE A 103 16.69 3.08 -9.52
CA ILE A 103 15.89 3.55 -8.38
C ILE A 103 16.44 2.90 -7.11
N ALA A 104 16.88 3.71 -6.16
CA ALA A 104 17.34 3.24 -4.86
C ALA A 104 16.28 3.40 -3.76
N ARG A 105 15.55 4.52 -3.78
CA ARG A 105 14.47 4.81 -2.84
C ARG A 105 13.44 5.79 -3.42
N VAL A 106 12.29 5.85 -2.78
CA VAL A 106 11.29 6.90 -2.98
C VAL A 106 11.17 7.73 -1.70
N ASP A 107 11.20 9.06 -1.84
CA ASP A 107 10.99 10.04 -0.77
C ASP A 107 9.58 10.62 -0.90
N VAL A 108 8.77 10.50 0.15
CA VAL A 108 7.40 11.01 0.24
C VAL A 108 7.36 12.23 1.14
N ARG A 109 6.92 13.35 0.58
CA ARG A 109 6.79 14.65 1.25
C ARG A 109 5.37 15.21 1.20
N GLY A 110 4.48 14.57 0.42
CA GLY A 110 3.09 14.95 0.28
C GLY A 110 2.15 14.06 1.10
N SER A 111 1.17 14.65 1.76
CA SER A 111 0.21 13.95 2.63
C SER A 111 -0.81 13.06 1.89
N ALA A 112 -0.89 13.20 0.55
CA ALA A 112 -1.80 12.40 -0.28
C ALA A 112 -1.34 10.94 -0.45
N VAL A 113 -0.04 10.64 -0.20
CA VAL A 113 0.56 9.32 -0.36
C VAL A 113 0.49 8.56 0.98
N ALA A 114 0.13 7.29 0.91
CA ALA A 114 0.09 6.41 2.07
C ALA A 114 0.90 5.13 1.83
N THR A 115 1.25 4.44 2.90
CA THR A 115 1.73 3.06 2.80
C THR A 115 0.56 2.08 2.61
N VAL A 116 0.86 0.84 2.22
CA VAL A 116 -0.17 -0.22 2.11
C VAL A 116 -0.88 -0.47 3.44
N GLU A 117 -0.20 -0.26 4.57
CA GLU A 117 -0.78 -0.36 5.91
C GLU A 117 -1.57 0.90 6.32
N GLY A 118 -1.53 1.97 5.50
CA GLY A 118 -2.28 3.20 5.69
C GLY A 118 -1.55 4.30 6.46
N ALA A 119 -0.24 4.16 6.73
CA ALA A 119 0.56 5.21 7.34
C ALA A 119 0.73 6.43 6.43
N ARG A 120 0.68 7.63 6.99
CA ARG A 120 0.73 8.92 6.27
C ARG A 120 1.54 9.97 7.02
N ILE A 121 1.92 11.01 6.32
CA ILE A 121 2.38 12.26 6.94
C ILE A 121 1.26 12.83 7.81
N GLY A 122 1.61 13.26 9.03
CA GLY A 122 0.67 13.72 10.05
C GLY A 122 0.23 12.64 11.06
N ASP A 123 0.49 11.35 10.78
CA ASP A 123 0.21 10.29 11.75
C ASP A 123 1.14 10.39 12.97
N SER A 124 0.61 10.05 14.15
CA SER A 124 1.42 10.00 15.37
C SER A 124 2.41 8.82 15.35
N GLU A 125 3.50 8.92 16.11
CA GLU A 125 4.45 7.82 16.29
C GLU A 125 3.77 6.55 16.82
N ALA A 126 2.83 6.68 17.76
CA ALA A 126 2.05 5.56 18.27
C ALA A 126 1.18 4.90 17.19
N ARG A 127 0.65 5.69 16.23
CA ARG A 127 -0.07 5.16 15.08
C ARG A 127 0.84 4.33 14.20
N ILE A 128 2.07 4.80 13.93
CA ILE A 128 3.04 4.03 13.14
C ILE A 128 3.37 2.71 13.84
N ASP A 129 3.63 2.72 15.14
CA ASP A 129 3.92 1.49 15.89
C ASP A 129 2.74 0.49 15.81
N SER A 130 1.50 0.99 15.91
CA SER A 130 0.30 0.16 15.80
C SER A 130 0.08 -0.46 14.41
N LEU A 131 0.51 0.22 13.34
CA LEU A 131 0.40 -0.27 11.96
C LEU A 131 1.49 -1.30 11.62
N TYR A 132 2.63 -1.26 12.31
CA TYR A 132 3.77 -2.13 12.05
C TYR A 132 4.22 -2.90 13.30
N PRO A 133 3.34 -3.73 13.90
CA PRO A 133 3.62 -4.38 15.18
C PRO A 133 4.88 -5.24 15.11
N GLY A 134 5.84 -4.97 16.04
CA GLY A 134 7.10 -5.70 16.16
C GLY A 134 8.11 -5.47 15.02
N ARG A 135 7.81 -4.56 14.06
CA ARG A 135 8.71 -4.26 12.94
C ARG A 135 9.39 -2.90 13.04
N VAL A 136 9.03 -2.06 14.02
CA VAL A 136 9.54 -0.71 14.18
C VAL A 136 10.78 -0.71 15.07
N THR A 137 11.83 -0.01 14.65
CA THR A 137 12.99 0.35 15.49
C THR A 137 13.06 1.88 15.53
N VAL A 138 13.13 2.45 16.72
CA VAL A 138 13.18 3.89 16.92
C VAL A 138 14.63 4.34 17.12
N GLN A 139 15.03 5.41 16.42
CA GLN A 139 16.33 6.06 16.57
C GLN A 139 16.16 7.58 16.71
N PRO A 140 17.04 8.28 17.45
CA PRO A 140 17.00 9.74 17.50
C PRO A 140 17.29 10.32 16.12
N HIS A 141 16.62 11.43 15.78
CA HIS A 141 16.90 12.16 14.54
C HIS A 141 18.26 12.84 14.61
N LYS A 142 19.02 12.78 13.49
CA LYS A 142 20.44 13.29 13.45
C LYS A 142 20.56 14.78 13.71
N TYR A 143 19.53 15.56 13.32
CA TYR A 143 19.61 17.03 13.28
C TYR A 143 18.53 17.75 14.08
N THR A 144 17.54 17.05 14.60
CA THR A 144 16.40 17.63 15.32
C THR A 144 16.07 16.82 16.57
N ASP A 145 15.17 17.32 17.39
CA ASP A 145 14.64 16.58 18.55
C ASP A 145 13.65 15.48 18.18
N GLY A 146 13.44 15.26 16.89
CA GLY A 146 12.56 14.22 16.35
C GLY A 146 13.16 12.82 16.37
N ARG A 147 12.54 11.91 15.60
CA ARG A 147 12.94 10.49 15.56
C ARG A 147 12.86 9.93 14.14
N TYR A 148 13.64 8.86 13.92
CA TYR A 148 13.44 7.93 12.83
C TYR A 148 12.69 6.70 13.35
N LEU A 149 11.55 6.38 12.74
CA LEU A 149 10.85 5.12 12.95
C LEU A 149 11.14 4.23 11.74
N ILE A 150 12.02 3.25 11.96
CA ILE A 150 12.56 2.37 10.91
C ILE A 150 11.74 1.09 10.87
N VAL A 151 10.99 0.89 9.80
CA VAL A 151 10.14 -0.29 9.59
C VAL A 151 10.86 -1.30 8.73
N ARG A 152 11.02 -2.51 9.25
CA ARG A 152 11.56 -3.65 8.49
C ARG A 152 10.51 -4.27 7.57
N SER A 153 10.95 -4.94 6.52
CA SER A 153 10.07 -5.75 5.67
C SER A 153 9.31 -6.80 6.51
N SER A 154 8.09 -7.12 6.11
CA SER A 154 7.32 -8.23 6.67
C SER A 154 7.85 -9.60 6.22
N VAL A 155 8.63 -9.63 5.14
CA VAL A 155 9.28 -10.83 4.64
C VAL A 155 10.57 -11.04 5.42
N ALA A 156 10.64 -12.09 6.23
CA ALA A 156 11.74 -12.33 7.15
C ALA A 156 13.12 -12.48 6.45
N SER A 157 13.13 -12.99 5.22
CA SER A 157 14.36 -13.11 4.41
C SER A 157 14.81 -11.78 3.79
N ASP A 158 13.93 -10.77 3.73
CA ASP A 158 14.28 -9.46 3.21
C ASP A 158 14.91 -8.60 4.32
N THR A 159 16.23 -8.56 4.32
CA THR A 159 17.02 -7.76 5.25
C THR A 159 17.43 -6.40 4.68
N THR A 160 17.07 -6.10 3.44
CA THR A 160 17.59 -4.95 2.68
C THR A 160 16.60 -3.80 2.56
N HIS A 161 15.29 -4.04 2.50
CA HIS A 161 14.32 -2.98 2.28
C HIS A 161 13.71 -2.45 3.58
N ARG A 162 13.46 -1.13 3.62
CA ARG A 162 12.90 -0.42 4.79
C ARG A 162 11.93 0.67 4.36
N ILE A 163 11.00 1.00 5.28
CA ILE A 163 10.40 2.33 5.33
C ILE A 163 11.01 3.06 6.51
N ILE A 164 11.39 4.32 6.34
CA ILE A 164 11.90 5.18 7.40
C ILE A 164 10.99 6.41 7.48
N PHE A 165 10.24 6.51 8.56
CA PHE A 165 9.47 7.70 8.88
C PHE A 165 10.34 8.67 9.68
N GLU A 166 10.34 9.94 9.31
CA GLU A 166 10.91 11.03 10.09
C GLU A 166 9.80 11.77 10.81
N THR A 167 10.03 12.06 12.10
CA THR A 167 9.05 12.73 12.95
C THR A 167 9.66 13.99 13.57
N ASP A 168 8.80 14.87 14.08
CA ASP A 168 9.17 16.00 14.94
C ASP A 168 9.15 15.64 16.44
N GLY A 169 9.06 14.35 16.76
CA GLY A 169 8.86 13.82 18.10
C GLY A 169 7.40 13.58 18.48
N LYS A 170 6.46 13.93 17.57
CA LYS A 170 5.01 13.74 17.75
C LYS A 170 4.35 13.10 16.54
N VAL A 171 4.58 13.66 15.35
CA VAL A 171 3.95 13.24 14.10
C VAL A 171 4.97 13.03 12.99
N VAL A 172 4.62 12.20 12.03
CA VAL A 172 5.38 11.98 10.80
C VAL A 172 5.38 13.27 9.97
N THR A 173 6.56 13.74 9.62
CA THR A 173 6.77 14.93 8.76
C THR A 173 7.08 14.57 7.32
N ARG A 174 7.75 13.44 7.11
CA ARG A 174 8.06 12.82 5.81
C ARG A 174 8.44 11.36 6.01
N PHE A 175 8.47 10.60 4.94
CA PHE A 175 8.99 9.23 5.00
C PHE A 175 9.61 8.82 3.66
N ARG A 176 10.42 7.78 3.70
CA ARG A 176 11.06 7.21 2.53
C ARG A 176 11.06 5.70 2.59
N SER A 177 11.08 5.08 1.42
CA SER A 177 11.10 3.63 1.25
C SER A 177 12.10 3.22 0.20
N GLY A 178 12.78 2.10 0.38
CA GLY A 178 13.73 1.58 -0.59
C GLY A 178 14.77 0.65 0.03
N ARG A 179 15.85 0.44 -0.73
CA ARG A 179 16.92 -0.47 -0.36
C ARG A 179 17.98 0.18 0.55
N MET A 180 18.60 -0.66 1.36
CA MET A 180 19.83 -0.29 2.08
C MET A 180 21.04 -0.33 1.14
N PRO A 181 22.05 0.52 1.32
CA PRO A 181 22.14 1.53 2.39
C PRO A 181 21.42 2.87 2.08
N GLU A 182 20.98 3.09 0.84
CA GLU A 182 20.54 4.39 0.31
C GLU A 182 19.27 4.91 1.05
N VAL A 183 18.37 4.04 1.47
CA VAL A 183 17.19 4.45 2.24
C VAL A 183 17.57 5.06 3.59
N ALA A 184 18.75 4.73 4.13
CA ALA A 184 19.27 5.28 5.38
C ALA A 184 20.08 6.58 5.21
N TRP A 185 20.43 6.98 3.99
CA TRP A 185 21.17 8.23 3.75
C TRP A 185 20.31 9.44 4.11
N VAL A 186 20.69 10.11 5.20
CA VAL A 186 19.94 11.25 5.74
C VAL A 186 20.10 12.48 4.86
N GLU A 187 21.28 12.67 4.28
CA GLU A 187 21.63 13.83 3.47
C GLU A 187 21.31 13.64 1.97
N GLY A 188 20.82 12.46 1.61
CA GLY A 188 20.48 12.19 0.20
C GLY A 188 21.68 12.00 -0.69
N CYS A 189 21.62 12.58 -1.89
CA CYS A 189 22.71 12.65 -2.88
C CYS A 189 23.60 13.86 -2.62
N SER A 190 24.24 13.96 -1.47
CA SER A 190 25.14 15.07 -1.13
C SER A 190 26.60 14.64 -1.17
#